data_7009b3ffbaaf996b0466c2c2e8c21676
#
_entry.id   7009b3ffbaaf996b0466c2c2e8c21676
#
_cell.length_a   1.000
_cell.length_b   1.000
_cell.length_c   1.000
_cell.angle_alpha   90.00
_cell.angle_beta   90.00
_cell.angle_gamma   90.00
#
_symmetry.space_group_name_H-M   'P 1'
#
loop_
_entity.id
_entity.type
_entity.pdbx_description
1 polymer ?
#
loop_
_entity_poly.entity_id
_entity_poly.type
_entity_poly.pdbx_seq_one_letter_code
_entity_poly.pdbx_strand_id
1 'polypeptide(L)'
;KGVSLQVEQGKIVALLGANGAGKTTTLKAISNLLRAERGDVTKGSIEFQGVRIDQMTPSDLVKRGVIQVMEGRHCFQHLSVEENLLTGAYTRKASRADIKRDLEMVYTYFPRLKQRRGSQSGYTSGGEQQMTAIGRALMAKPTMILLDEPSMGLAPQIVEEIFEIVRDLNQREKVSFLLAEQNTMVALRYADFGYILENGRVVMEG
;
A
#
# COMPACT_ATOMS: atom_id res chain seq x y z
N LYS A 1 -17.63 -6.46 12.46
CA LYS A 1 -18.16 -7.74 11.95
C LYS A 1 -16.95 -8.63 11.65
N GLY A 2 -17.12 -9.97 11.60
CA GLY A 2 -15.98 -10.87 11.40
C GLY A 2 -15.54 -10.89 9.93
N VAL A 3 -14.27 -10.55 9.68
CA VAL A 3 -13.60 -10.73 8.39
C VAL A 3 -12.46 -11.72 8.61
N SER A 4 -12.41 -12.77 7.81
CA SER A 4 -11.27 -13.70 7.76
C SER A 4 -10.71 -13.67 6.36
N LEU A 5 -9.42 -13.46 6.22
CA LEU A 5 -8.70 -13.47 4.95
C LEU A 5 -7.26 -13.92 5.18
N GLN A 6 -6.62 -14.37 4.13
CA GLN A 6 -5.23 -14.77 4.12
C GLN A 6 -4.52 -14.16 2.92
N VAL A 7 -3.28 -13.73 3.11
CA VAL A 7 -2.39 -13.31 2.03
C VAL A 7 -1.13 -14.15 2.10
N GLU A 8 -0.94 -15.00 1.11
CA GLU A 8 0.29 -15.80 1.00
C GLU A 8 1.48 -14.92 0.65
N GLN A 9 2.66 -15.30 1.12
CA GLN A 9 3.88 -14.58 0.81
C GLN A 9 4.15 -14.54 -0.70
N GLY A 10 4.48 -13.36 -1.20
CA GLY A 10 4.76 -13.14 -2.62
C GLY A 10 3.51 -13.13 -3.52
N LYS A 11 2.31 -13.02 -2.95
CA LYS A 11 1.06 -12.95 -3.69
C LYS A 11 0.46 -11.56 -3.70
N ILE A 12 -0.33 -11.29 -4.73
CA ILE A 12 -1.22 -10.14 -4.82
C ILE A 12 -2.64 -10.63 -4.53
N VAL A 13 -3.23 -10.15 -3.45
CA VAL A 13 -4.60 -10.49 -3.05
C VAL A 13 -5.48 -9.26 -3.15
N ALA A 14 -6.65 -9.40 -3.77
CA ALA A 14 -7.63 -8.34 -3.90
C ALA A 14 -8.72 -8.44 -2.82
N LEU A 15 -9.00 -7.34 -2.15
CA LEU A 15 -10.15 -7.15 -1.26
C LEU A 15 -11.15 -6.23 -1.96
N LEU A 16 -12.17 -6.82 -2.52
CA LEU A 16 -13.13 -6.19 -3.42
C LEU A 16 -14.42 -5.84 -2.69
N GLY A 17 -15.10 -4.81 -3.13
CA GLY A 17 -16.40 -4.43 -2.58
C GLY A 17 -16.74 -2.97 -2.84
N ALA A 18 -18.02 -2.64 -2.71
CA ALA A 18 -18.53 -1.28 -2.85
C ALA A 18 -17.97 -0.34 -1.76
N ASN A 19 -18.19 0.97 -1.95
CA ASN A 19 -17.91 1.96 -0.90
C ASN A 19 -18.72 1.62 0.35
N GLY A 20 -18.07 1.69 1.51
CA GLY A 20 -18.67 1.32 2.78
C GLY A 20 -18.69 -0.18 3.08
N ALA A 21 -18.20 -1.06 2.20
CA ALA A 21 -18.13 -2.50 2.46
C ALA A 21 -17.21 -2.88 3.62
N GLY A 22 -16.29 -2.00 4.02
CA GLY A 22 -15.35 -2.21 5.13
C GLY A 22 -13.91 -2.49 4.70
N LYS A 23 -13.56 -2.27 3.43
CA LYS A 23 -12.22 -2.48 2.87
C LYS A 23 -11.14 -1.66 3.63
N THR A 24 -11.27 -0.35 3.62
CA THR A 24 -10.36 0.57 4.33
C THR A 24 -10.28 0.25 5.82
N THR A 25 -11.40 -0.08 6.46
CA THR A 25 -11.45 -0.49 7.87
C THR A 25 -10.61 -1.76 8.10
N THR A 26 -10.70 -2.73 7.19
CA THR A 26 -9.91 -3.96 7.26
C THR A 26 -8.41 -3.67 7.11
N LEU A 27 -8.02 -2.84 6.14
CA LEU A 27 -6.62 -2.44 5.98
C LEU A 27 -6.09 -1.69 7.21
N LYS A 28 -6.88 -0.74 7.74
CA LYS A 28 -6.53 -0.01 8.98
C LYS A 28 -6.45 -0.92 10.21
N ALA A 29 -7.24 -2.01 10.26
CA ALA A 29 -7.12 -3.02 11.32
C ALA A 29 -5.76 -3.74 11.24
N ILE A 30 -5.34 -4.14 10.03
CA ILE A 30 -4.06 -4.82 9.80
C ILE A 30 -2.88 -3.90 10.14
N SER A 31 -2.95 -2.63 9.77
CA SER A 31 -1.88 -1.64 10.03
C SER A 31 -1.94 -0.99 11.42
N ASN A 32 -2.92 -1.39 12.26
CA ASN A 32 -3.20 -0.82 13.59
C ASN A 32 -3.51 0.69 13.61
N LEU A 33 -3.93 1.25 12.47
CA LEU A 33 -4.33 2.65 12.36
C LEU A 33 -5.75 2.91 12.88
N LEU A 34 -6.58 1.86 13.09
CA LEU A 34 -7.93 2.00 13.64
C LEU A 34 -7.94 2.71 15.00
N ARG A 35 -6.92 2.47 15.84
CA ARG A 35 -6.83 3.09 17.17
C ARG A 35 -6.74 4.61 17.14
N ALA A 36 -6.12 5.16 16.11
CA ALA A 36 -6.08 6.61 15.89
C ALA A 36 -7.49 7.21 15.63
N GLU A 37 -8.42 6.39 15.12
CA GLU A 37 -9.80 6.74 14.85
C GLU A 37 -10.77 6.22 15.94
N ARG A 38 -10.27 5.86 17.12
CA ARG A 38 -11.02 5.29 18.25
C ARG A 38 -11.69 3.93 17.93
N GLY A 39 -11.19 3.22 16.91
CA GLY A 39 -11.58 1.85 16.61
C GLY A 39 -10.65 0.83 17.26
N ASP A 40 -11.11 -0.41 17.38
CA ASP A 40 -10.29 -1.52 17.88
C ASP A 40 -10.70 -2.85 17.25
N VAL A 41 -9.78 -3.82 17.24
CA VAL A 41 -10.02 -5.22 16.89
C VAL A 41 -10.56 -5.92 18.15
N THR A 42 -11.90 -6.00 18.26
CA THR A 42 -12.56 -6.52 19.48
C THR A 42 -12.64 -8.04 19.53
N LYS A 43 -12.48 -8.74 18.40
CA LYS A 43 -12.52 -10.20 18.29
C LYS A 43 -11.58 -10.68 17.19
N GLY A 44 -11.05 -11.89 17.35
CA GLY A 44 -10.13 -12.52 16.42
C GLY A 44 -8.67 -12.13 16.69
N SER A 45 -7.82 -12.40 15.70
CA SER A 45 -6.40 -12.09 15.73
C SER A 45 -5.93 -11.70 14.33
N ILE A 46 -4.87 -10.91 14.26
CA ILE A 46 -4.17 -10.60 13.02
C ILE A 46 -2.74 -11.07 13.20
N GLU A 47 -2.30 -11.89 12.27
CA GLU A 47 -0.96 -12.48 12.29
C GLU A 47 -0.19 -12.10 11.02
N PHE A 48 1.09 -11.84 11.17
CA PHE A 48 2.02 -11.59 10.09
C PHE A 48 3.28 -12.43 10.28
N GLN A 49 3.58 -13.31 9.34
CA GLN A 49 4.72 -14.25 9.40
C GLN A 49 4.74 -15.05 10.71
N GLY A 50 3.56 -15.55 11.13
CA GLY A 50 3.41 -16.36 12.35
C GLY A 50 3.47 -15.56 13.66
N VAL A 51 3.52 -14.24 13.59
CA VAL A 51 3.55 -13.36 14.78
C VAL A 51 2.27 -12.56 14.85
N ARG A 52 1.64 -12.56 16.01
CA ARG A 52 0.44 -11.76 16.28
C ARG A 52 0.79 -10.26 16.30
N ILE A 53 0.09 -9.48 15.47
CA ILE A 53 0.41 -8.06 15.22
C ILE A 53 -0.66 -7.08 15.67
N ASP A 54 -1.87 -7.52 16.02
CA ASP A 54 -3.01 -6.65 16.39
C ASP A 54 -2.79 -5.81 17.66
N GLN A 55 -1.73 -6.10 18.45
CA GLN A 55 -1.34 -5.33 19.61
C GLN A 55 -0.09 -4.45 19.41
N MET A 56 0.52 -4.50 18.23
CA MET A 56 1.71 -3.72 17.92
C MET A 56 1.38 -2.26 17.63
N THR A 57 2.38 -1.37 17.76
CA THR A 57 2.22 0.00 17.28
C THR A 57 2.36 0.05 15.76
N PRO A 58 1.74 1.04 15.06
CA PRO A 58 1.96 1.22 13.62
C PRO A 58 3.44 1.35 13.25
N SER A 59 4.24 2.01 14.10
CA SER A 59 5.69 2.15 13.89
C SER A 59 6.42 0.80 13.92
N ASP A 60 6.01 -0.12 14.80
CA ASP A 60 6.62 -1.45 14.88
C ASP A 60 6.22 -2.32 13.69
N LEU A 61 5.00 -2.15 13.16
CA LEU A 61 4.56 -2.79 11.93
C LEU A 61 5.37 -2.34 10.72
N VAL A 62 5.62 -1.03 10.60
CA VAL A 62 6.48 -0.48 9.55
C VAL A 62 7.88 -1.09 9.61
N LYS A 63 8.48 -1.20 10.79
CA LYS A 63 9.80 -1.86 10.99
C LYS A 63 9.77 -3.35 10.65
N ARG A 64 8.63 -4.01 10.75
CA ARG A 64 8.42 -5.40 10.32
C ARG A 64 8.17 -5.55 8.82
N GLY A 65 8.05 -4.45 8.10
CA GLY A 65 7.84 -4.43 6.65
C GLY A 65 6.38 -4.46 6.22
N VAL A 66 5.42 -4.17 7.11
CA VAL A 66 4.00 -3.98 6.75
C VAL A 66 3.72 -2.50 6.60
N ILE A 67 3.45 -2.05 5.38
CA ILE A 67 3.25 -0.65 5.04
C ILE A 67 1.88 -0.45 4.43
N GLN A 68 1.13 0.55 4.89
CA GLN A 68 -0.11 0.96 4.25
C GLN A 68 0.09 2.22 3.42
N VAL A 69 -0.37 2.18 2.17
CA VAL A 69 -0.62 3.35 1.32
C VAL A 69 -2.11 3.64 1.39
N MET A 70 -2.46 4.71 2.09
CA MET A 70 -3.85 5.08 2.35
C MET A 70 -4.51 5.70 1.12
N GLU A 71 -5.81 5.58 1.03
CA GLU A 71 -6.65 6.32 0.09
C GLU A 71 -6.36 7.83 0.17
N GLY A 72 -6.41 8.54 -0.96
CA GLY A 72 -6.18 10.00 -0.99
C GLY A 72 -4.70 10.40 -1.14
N ARG A 73 -3.80 9.44 -1.42
CA ARG A 73 -2.37 9.66 -1.77
C ARG A 73 -1.50 10.15 -0.63
N HIS A 74 -1.98 11.03 0.23
CA HIS A 74 -1.33 11.56 1.45
C HIS A 74 0.14 11.96 1.26
N CYS A 75 0.45 12.67 0.16
CA CYS A 75 1.76 13.28 -0.01
C CYS A 75 1.90 14.53 0.86
N PHE A 76 3.11 14.78 1.35
CA PHE A 76 3.45 16.05 1.99
C PHE A 76 3.57 17.11 0.89
N GLN A 77 2.51 17.90 0.72
CA GLN A 77 2.35 18.80 -0.44
C GLN A 77 3.46 19.85 -0.58
N HIS A 78 4.03 20.30 0.54
CA HIS A 78 5.10 21.32 0.58
C HIS A 78 6.50 20.73 0.37
N LEU A 79 6.64 19.41 0.49
CA LEU A 79 7.89 18.73 0.20
C LEU A 79 7.98 18.40 -1.29
N SER A 80 9.21 18.36 -1.81
CA SER A 80 9.47 17.83 -3.14
C SER A 80 9.12 16.34 -3.24
N VAL A 81 9.01 15.83 -4.45
CA VAL A 81 8.83 14.39 -4.70
C VAL A 81 9.93 13.59 -4.03
N GLU A 82 11.21 13.98 -4.21
CA GLU A 82 12.36 13.30 -3.62
C GLU A 82 12.30 13.32 -2.08
N GLU A 83 12.00 14.45 -1.48
CA GLU A 83 11.85 14.54 -0.02
C GLU A 83 10.71 13.66 0.49
N ASN A 84 9.57 13.62 -0.21
CA ASN A 84 8.49 12.69 0.10
C ASN A 84 8.97 11.23 0.09
N LEU A 85 9.72 10.82 -0.93
CA LEU A 85 10.26 9.47 -1.02
C LEU A 85 11.21 9.19 0.16
N LEU A 86 12.11 10.10 0.47
CA LEU A 86 13.08 9.96 1.56
C LEU A 86 12.42 9.81 2.94
N THR A 87 11.24 10.41 3.17
CA THR A 87 10.51 10.20 4.43
C THR A 87 10.16 8.73 4.68
N GLY A 88 9.99 7.92 3.62
CA GLY A 88 9.72 6.49 3.74
C GLY A 88 10.86 5.69 4.39
N ALA A 89 12.08 6.17 4.30
CA ALA A 89 13.25 5.53 4.92
C ALA A 89 13.49 5.93 6.39
N TYR A 90 12.66 6.82 6.96
CA TYR A 90 12.89 7.41 8.28
C TYR A 90 13.05 6.38 9.43
N THR A 91 12.28 5.30 9.37
CA THR A 91 12.32 4.26 10.43
C THR A 91 13.49 3.28 10.28
N ARG A 92 14.25 3.38 9.19
CA ARG A 92 15.32 2.43 8.86
C ARG A 92 16.67 2.90 9.38
N LYS A 93 17.43 1.94 9.92
CA LYS A 93 18.87 2.12 10.20
C LYS A 93 19.65 1.76 8.92
N ALA A 94 19.66 2.65 7.93
CA ALA A 94 20.32 2.44 6.65
C ALA A 94 21.41 3.49 6.41
N SER A 95 22.48 3.10 5.69
CA SER A 95 23.53 4.04 5.28
C SER A 95 23.01 5.01 4.21
N ARG A 96 23.69 6.14 4.02
CA ARG A 96 23.38 7.06 2.93
C ARG A 96 23.47 6.38 1.55
N ALA A 97 24.43 5.46 1.38
CA ALA A 97 24.60 4.70 0.16
C ALA A 97 23.42 3.76 -0.10
N ASP A 98 22.91 3.09 0.93
CA ASP A 98 21.73 2.23 0.82
C ASP A 98 20.48 3.03 0.46
N ILE A 99 20.24 4.16 1.12
CA ILE A 99 19.12 5.04 0.82
C ILE A 99 19.18 5.54 -0.63
N LYS A 100 20.38 5.94 -1.10
CA LYS A 100 20.56 6.37 -2.49
C LYS A 100 20.26 5.25 -3.48
N ARG A 101 20.75 4.04 -3.23
CA ARG A 101 20.47 2.86 -4.06
C ARG A 101 18.97 2.55 -4.10
N ASP A 102 18.28 2.63 -2.96
CA ASP A 102 16.85 2.37 -2.88
C ASP A 102 16.03 3.47 -3.60
N LEU A 103 16.48 4.72 -3.52
CA LEU A 103 15.88 5.82 -4.27
C LEU A 103 16.02 5.62 -5.79
N GLU A 104 17.19 5.19 -6.27
CA GLU A 104 17.38 4.87 -7.69
C GLU A 104 16.53 3.68 -8.13
N MET A 105 16.32 2.69 -7.27
CA MET A 105 15.39 1.59 -7.53
C MET A 105 13.95 2.11 -7.69
N VAL A 106 13.50 3.00 -6.80
CA VAL A 106 12.18 3.64 -6.94
C VAL A 106 12.07 4.41 -8.26
N TYR A 107 13.10 5.14 -8.66
CA TYR A 107 13.13 5.86 -9.95
C TYR A 107 13.16 4.94 -11.18
N THR A 108 13.64 3.71 -11.02
CA THR A 108 13.57 2.69 -12.08
C THR A 108 12.14 2.24 -12.31
N TYR A 109 11.36 2.04 -11.25
CA TYR A 109 9.93 1.70 -11.35
C TYR A 109 9.06 2.90 -11.73
N PHE A 110 9.42 4.09 -11.29
CA PHE A 110 8.67 5.33 -11.51
C PHE A 110 9.54 6.42 -12.19
N PRO A 111 9.90 6.27 -13.51
CA PRO A 111 10.78 7.23 -14.18
C PRO A 111 10.25 8.67 -14.18
N ARG A 112 8.91 8.84 -14.16
CA ARG A 112 8.27 10.16 -14.07
C ARG A 112 8.64 10.89 -12.77
N LEU A 113 8.77 10.16 -11.66
CA LEU A 113 9.16 10.75 -10.38
C LEU A 113 10.60 11.28 -10.42
N LYS A 114 11.50 10.60 -11.14
CA LYS A 114 12.87 11.08 -11.35
C LYS A 114 12.90 12.42 -12.07
N GLN A 115 12.07 12.57 -13.11
CA GLN A 115 11.94 13.82 -13.87
C GLN A 115 11.36 14.96 -13.01
N ARG A 116 10.48 14.63 -12.07
CA ARG A 116 9.79 15.56 -11.18
C ARG A 116 10.38 15.63 -9.77
N ARG A 117 11.56 15.06 -9.53
CA ARG A 117 12.12 14.90 -8.17
C ARG A 117 12.21 16.18 -7.34
N GLY A 118 12.51 17.32 -7.99
CA GLY A 118 12.59 18.63 -7.35
C GLY A 118 11.27 19.41 -7.30
N SER A 119 10.20 18.91 -7.94
CA SER A 119 8.89 19.57 -7.91
C SER A 119 8.21 19.32 -6.56
N GLN A 120 7.54 20.34 -6.01
CA GLN A 120 6.68 20.15 -4.84
C GLN A 120 5.54 19.18 -5.18
N SER A 121 5.28 18.21 -4.33
CA SER A 121 4.27 17.17 -4.57
C SER A 121 2.86 17.73 -4.75
N GLY A 122 2.53 18.84 -4.10
CA GLY A 122 1.24 19.50 -4.26
C GLY A 122 0.96 20.00 -5.67
N TYR A 123 1.99 20.22 -6.48
CA TYR A 123 1.86 20.69 -7.88
C TYR A 123 2.06 19.57 -8.90
N THR A 124 2.16 18.32 -8.48
CA THR A 124 2.23 17.18 -9.38
C THR A 124 0.84 16.62 -9.70
N SER A 125 0.72 15.88 -10.80
CA SER A 125 -0.55 15.23 -11.17
C SER A 125 -0.98 14.19 -10.14
N GLY A 126 -2.28 13.86 -10.13
CA GLY A 126 -2.81 12.83 -9.24
C GLY A 126 -2.12 11.48 -9.39
N GLY A 127 -1.74 11.09 -10.62
CA GLY A 127 -0.97 9.87 -10.86
C GLY A 127 0.44 9.94 -10.28
N GLU A 128 1.14 11.07 -10.46
CA GLU A 128 2.47 11.28 -9.87
C GLU A 128 2.42 11.28 -8.33
N GLN A 129 1.36 11.83 -7.73
CA GLN A 129 1.15 11.77 -6.29
C GLN A 129 0.92 10.33 -5.80
N GLN A 130 0.13 9.54 -6.53
CA GLN A 130 -0.08 8.13 -6.22
C GLN A 130 1.20 7.32 -6.34
N MET A 131 1.97 7.53 -7.42
CA MET A 131 3.30 6.93 -7.61
C MET A 131 4.26 7.35 -6.48
N THR A 132 4.21 8.61 -6.04
CA THR A 132 5.02 9.11 -4.92
C THR A 132 4.65 8.40 -3.61
N ALA A 133 3.36 8.18 -3.34
CA ALA A 133 2.90 7.48 -2.14
C ALA A 133 3.36 6.01 -2.13
N ILE A 134 3.27 5.31 -3.26
CA ILE A 134 3.77 3.94 -3.41
C ILE A 134 5.30 3.90 -3.32
N GLY A 135 5.99 4.80 -4.01
CA GLY A 135 7.45 4.92 -3.96
C GLY A 135 7.97 5.19 -2.54
N ARG A 136 7.28 6.05 -1.79
CA ARG A 136 7.57 6.30 -0.37
C ARG A 136 7.43 5.02 0.47
N ALA A 137 6.40 4.21 0.21
CA ALA A 137 6.24 2.91 0.88
C ALA A 137 7.42 1.97 0.57
N LEU A 138 7.91 1.95 -0.69
CA LEU A 138 9.05 1.12 -1.09
C LEU A 138 10.35 1.52 -0.40
N MET A 139 10.54 2.80 -0.07
CA MET A 139 11.72 3.27 0.67
C MET A 139 11.81 2.69 2.08
N ALA A 140 10.72 2.20 2.65
CA ALA A 140 10.71 1.47 3.92
C ALA A 140 11.17 -0.01 3.79
N LYS A 141 11.44 -0.51 2.57
CA LYS A 141 11.77 -1.92 2.27
C LYS A 141 10.68 -2.88 2.77
N PRO A 142 9.45 -2.74 2.28
CA PRO A 142 8.34 -3.55 2.71
C PRO A 142 8.48 -5.01 2.24
N THR A 143 7.93 -5.92 3.02
CA THR A 143 7.60 -7.29 2.59
C THR A 143 6.12 -7.43 2.26
N MET A 144 5.29 -6.51 2.77
CA MET A 144 3.85 -6.43 2.56
C MET A 144 3.42 -4.98 2.39
N ILE A 145 2.69 -4.69 1.32
CA ILE A 145 2.05 -3.38 1.10
C ILE A 145 0.53 -3.56 1.09
N LEU A 146 -0.14 -2.75 1.89
CA LEU A 146 -1.59 -2.60 1.89
C LEU A 146 -1.92 -1.37 1.04
N LEU A 147 -2.57 -1.55 -0.12
CA LEU A 147 -2.97 -0.45 -1.02
C LEU A 147 -4.47 -0.21 -0.89
N ASP A 148 -4.85 1.00 -0.52
CA ASP A 148 -6.24 1.40 -0.35
C ASP A 148 -6.68 2.28 -1.53
N GLU A 149 -7.57 1.75 -2.37
CA GLU A 149 -8.16 2.38 -3.56
C GLU A 149 -7.10 3.07 -4.47
N PRO A 150 -6.04 2.35 -4.90
CA PRO A 150 -4.96 2.97 -5.69
C PRO A 150 -5.41 3.51 -7.05
N SER A 151 -6.54 3.06 -7.57
CA SER A 151 -7.10 3.50 -8.87
C SER A 151 -7.97 4.75 -8.77
N MET A 152 -8.41 5.13 -7.57
CA MET A 152 -9.46 6.13 -7.40
C MET A 152 -9.08 7.51 -7.94
N GLY A 153 -9.94 8.07 -8.81
CA GLY A 153 -9.78 9.41 -9.38
C GLY A 153 -8.57 9.54 -10.31
N LEU A 154 -8.11 8.45 -10.92
CA LEU A 154 -7.04 8.43 -11.89
C LEU A 154 -7.56 8.08 -13.29
N ALA A 155 -6.87 8.57 -14.32
CA ALA A 155 -7.14 8.20 -15.70
C ALA A 155 -6.81 6.71 -15.93
N PRO A 156 -7.58 5.99 -16.77
CA PRO A 156 -7.41 4.54 -16.98
C PRO A 156 -5.98 4.11 -17.32
N GLN A 157 -5.29 4.88 -18.14
CA GLN A 157 -3.89 4.61 -18.53
C GLN A 157 -2.93 4.67 -17.34
N ILE A 158 -3.16 5.61 -16.41
CA ILE A 158 -2.35 5.74 -15.18
C ILE A 158 -2.66 4.58 -14.23
N VAL A 159 -3.92 4.16 -14.16
CA VAL A 159 -4.32 2.99 -13.38
C VAL A 159 -3.58 1.74 -13.88
N GLU A 160 -3.59 1.49 -15.18
CA GLU A 160 -2.88 0.35 -15.78
C GLU A 160 -1.38 0.42 -15.48
N GLU A 161 -0.75 1.58 -15.67
CA GLU A 161 0.67 1.80 -15.38
C GLU A 161 1.00 1.46 -13.90
N ILE A 162 0.19 1.92 -12.95
CA ILE A 162 0.39 1.65 -11.52
C ILE A 162 0.25 0.15 -11.21
N PHE A 163 -0.77 -0.52 -11.75
CA PHE A 163 -0.97 -1.94 -11.49
C PHE A 163 0.08 -2.84 -12.15
N GLU A 164 0.61 -2.45 -13.31
CA GLU A 164 1.75 -3.13 -13.91
C GLU A 164 3.00 -3.00 -13.04
N ILE A 165 3.25 -1.81 -12.49
CA ILE A 165 4.35 -1.60 -11.55
C ILE A 165 4.15 -2.44 -10.28
N VAL A 166 2.94 -2.53 -9.74
CA VAL A 166 2.62 -3.39 -8.58
C VAL A 166 2.94 -4.85 -8.90
N ARG A 167 2.57 -5.35 -10.08
CA ARG A 167 2.90 -6.70 -10.53
C ARG A 167 4.41 -6.90 -10.66
N ASP A 168 5.12 -5.95 -11.26
CA ASP A 168 6.58 -6.02 -11.41
C ASP A 168 7.28 -6.02 -10.04
N LEU A 169 6.85 -5.18 -9.10
CA LEU A 169 7.34 -5.16 -7.73
C LEU A 169 7.10 -6.51 -7.01
N ASN A 170 5.91 -7.08 -7.19
CA ASN A 170 5.61 -8.40 -6.65
C ASN A 170 6.53 -9.47 -7.22
N GLN A 171 6.73 -9.49 -8.54
CA GLN A 171 7.52 -10.53 -9.21
C GLN A 171 9.02 -10.40 -8.96
N ARG A 172 9.57 -9.17 -8.97
CA ARG A 172 11.01 -8.91 -8.87
C ARG A 172 11.48 -8.71 -7.44
N GLU A 173 10.77 -7.91 -6.65
CA GLU A 173 11.14 -7.57 -5.27
C GLU A 173 10.49 -8.51 -4.24
N LYS A 174 9.61 -9.43 -4.69
CA LYS A 174 8.88 -10.38 -3.84
C LYS A 174 8.01 -9.72 -2.76
N VAL A 175 7.56 -8.50 -3.01
CA VAL A 175 6.63 -7.80 -2.12
C VAL A 175 5.24 -8.42 -2.25
N SER A 176 4.60 -8.75 -1.14
CA SER A 176 3.19 -9.16 -1.11
C SER A 176 2.29 -7.93 -1.12
N PHE A 177 1.10 -8.04 -1.72
CA PHE A 177 0.14 -6.95 -1.77
C PHE A 177 -1.24 -7.40 -1.30
N LEU A 178 -1.90 -6.56 -0.51
CA LEU A 178 -3.33 -6.61 -0.28
C LEU A 178 -3.94 -5.34 -0.87
N LEU A 179 -4.70 -5.49 -1.95
CA LEU A 179 -5.32 -4.40 -2.70
C LEU A 179 -6.77 -4.25 -2.29
N ALA A 180 -7.14 -3.17 -1.63
CA ALA A 180 -8.55 -2.81 -1.44
C ALA A 180 -9.01 -1.99 -2.65
N GLU A 181 -9.96 -2.50 -3.42
CA GLU A 181 -10.43 -1.87 -4.66
C GLU A 181 -11.94 -2.00 -4.84
N GLN A 182 -12.52 -0.95 -5.43
CA GLN A 182 -13.89 -1.00 -5.93
C GLN A 182 -13.93 -1.47 -7.39
N ASN A 183 -12.90 -1.15 -8.18
CA ASN A 183 -12.78 -1.55 -9.57
C ASN A 183 -12.31 -3.01 -9.67
N THR A 184 -13.29 -3.93 -9.59
CA THR A 184 -13.08 -5.37 -9.66
C THR A 184 -12.34 -5.82 -10.91
N MET A 185 -12.67 -5.24 -12.07
CA MET A 185 -12.07 -5.66 -13.34
C MET A 185 -10.56 -5.40 -13.38
N VAL A 186 -10.13 -4.26 -12.86
CA VAL A 186 -8.70 -3.93 -12.79
C VAL A 186 -8.02 -4.81 -11.75
N ALA A 187 -8.56 -4.89 -10.54
CA ALA A 187 -7.93 -5.65 -9.46
C ALA A 187 -7.75 -7.13 -9.81
N LEU A 188 -8.79 -7.78 -10.35
CA LEU A 188 -8.74 -9.21 -10.69
C LEU A 188 -7.79 -9.54 -11.86
N ARG A 189 -7.45 -8.59 -12.71
CA ARG A 189 -6.47 -8.80 -13.78
C ARG A 189 -5.06 -9.03 -13.22
N TYR A 190 -4.76 -8.50 -12.05
CA TYR A 190 -3.43 -8.52 -11.44
C TYR A 190 -3.35 -9.36 -10.17
N ALA A 191 -4.49 -9.66 -9.53
CA ALA A 191 -4.52 -10.45 -8.30
C ALA A 191 -4.38 -11.95 -8.59
N ASP A 192 -3.69 -12.63 -7.68
CA ASP A 192 -3.61 -14.11 -7.65
C ASP A 192 -4.85 -14.71 -6.98
N PHE A 193 -5.50 -13.96 -6.09
CA PHE A 193 -6.67 -14.38 -5.32
C PHE A 193 -7.50 -13.16 -4.91
N GLY A 194 -8.80 -13.34 -4.68
CA GLY A 194 -9.70 -12.27 -4.32
C GLY A 194 -10.70 -12.62 -3.24
N TYR A 195 -11.05 -11.62 -2.43
CA TYR A 195 -12.15 -11.67 -1.46
C TYR A 195 -13.16 -10.58 -1.79
N ILE A 196 -14.44 -10.94 -1.86
CA ILE A 196 -15.53 -9.96 -1.99
C ILE A 196 -16.08 -9.66 -0.61
N LEU A 197 -16.04 -8.38 -0.25
CA LEU A 197 -16.49 -7.88 1.04
C LEU A 197 -17.83 -7.14 0.88
N GLU A 198 -18.83 -7.53 1.67
CA GLU A 198 -20.09 -6.84 1.79
C GLU A 198 -20.46 -6.62 3.25
N ASN A 199 -20.80 -5.38 3.61
CA ASN A 199 -21.21 -5.02 4.97
C ASN A 199 -20.27 -5.55 6.07
N GLY A 200 -18.95 -5.57 5.83
CA GLY A 200 -17.94 -6.05 6.76
C GLY A 200 -17.89 -7.57 6.93
N ARG A 201 -18.27 -8.33 5.89
CA ARG A 201 -18.14 -9.78 5.83
C ARG A 201 -17.64 -10.22 4.47
N VAL A 202 -16.81 -11.24 4.44
CA VAL A 202 -16.45 -11.92 3.19
C VAL A 202 -17.66 -12.74 2.74
N VAL A 203 -18.14 -12.50 1.52
CA VAL A 203 -19.29 -13.20 0.94
C VAL A 203 -18.88 -14.14 -0.18
N MET A 204 -17.70 -13.93 -0.77
CA MET A 204 -17.14 -14.80 -1.81
C MET A 204 -15.62 -14.69 -1.78
N GLU A 205 -14.95 -15.77 -2.17
CA GLU A 205 -13.50 -15.84 -2.36
C GLU A 205 -13.16 -16.76 -3.53
N GLY A 206 -12.00 -16.51 -4.19
CA GLY A 206 -11.55 -17.32 -5.32
C GLY A 206 -10.33 -16.73 -6.04
#